data_e46b5263ab700d1fbcad0776a8cdb0d5
#
_entry.id   e46b5263ab700d1fbcad0776a8cdb0d5
#
_cell.length_a   1.000
_cell.length_b   1.000
_cell.length_c   1.000
_cell.angle_alpha   90.00
_cell.angle_beta   90.00
_cell.angle_gamma   90.00
#
_symmetry.space_group_name_H-M   'P 1'
#
loop_
_entity.id
_entity.type
_entity.pdbx_description
1 polymer ?
#
loop_
_entity_poly.entity_id
_entity_poly.type
_entity_poly.pdbx_seq_one_letter_code
_entity_poly.pdbx_strand_id
1 'polypeptide(L)' 'MKLYLLVTQDELELPLIVADSVKELASKCGCTENAISVGINYKKKGGKSRFEKVEIDDD' A
#
# COMPACT_ATOMS: atom_id res chain seq x y z
N MET A 1 -14.17 4.14 -2.26
CA MET A 1 -13.36 2.97 -2.65
C MET A 1 -11.92 3.14 -2.22
N LYS A 2 -11.36 2.13 -1.61
CA LYS A 2 -9.98 2.18 -1.12
C LYS A 2 -9.16 1.08 -1.79
N LEU A 3 -7.99 1.44 -2.27
CA LEU A 3 -7.05 0.49 -2.85
C LEU A 3 -5.75 0.50 -2.07
N TYR A 4 -5.17 -0.66 -1.90
CA TYR A 4 -3.91 -0.83 -1.20
C TYR A 4 -2.88 -1.34 -2.21
N LEU A 5 -1.73 -0.67 -2.26
CA LEU A 5 -0.74 -0.92 -3.30
C LEU A 5 0.61 -1.32 -2.69
N LEU A 6 1.27 -2.23 -3.37
CA LEU A 6 2.70 -2.45 -3.18
C LEU A 6 3.38 -1.77 -4.37
N VAL A 7 4.26 -0.81 -4.08
CA VAL A 7 4.93 -0.02 -5.13
C VAL A 7 6.44 -0.20 -5.06
N THR A 8 7.12 0.17 -6.13
CA THR A 8 8.58 0.17 -6.14
C THR A 8 9.10 1.28 -5.22
N GLN A 9 10.28 1.09 -4.64
CA GLN A 9 10.88 2.08 -3.75
C GLN A 9 11.82 3.04 -4.47
N ASP A 10 11.56 3.28 -5.75
CA ASP A 10 12.33 4.24 -6.53
C ASP A 10 11.51 5.51 -6.76
N GLU A 11 12.03 6.41 -7.58
CA GLU A 11 11.38 7.69 -7.85
C GLU A 11 10.04 7.52 -8.57
N LEU A 12 9.88 6.43 -9.31
CA LEU A 12 8.69 6.20 -10.11
C LEU A 12 7.52 5.66 -9.29
N GLU A 13 7.80 4.97 -8.19
CA GLU A 13 6.78 4.35 -7.33
C GLU A 13 5.72 3.59 -8.13
N LEU A 14 6.18 2.75 -9.05
CA LEU A 14 5.28 1.98 -9.90
C LEU A 14 4.53 0.91 -9.11
N PRO A 15 3.21 0.77 -9.32
CA PRO A 15 2.44 -0.25 -8.62
C PRO A 15 2.82 -1.65 -9.12
N LEU A 16 3.17 -2.51 -8.18
CA LEU A 16 3.51 -3.91 -8.45
C LEU A 16 2.32 -4.83 -8.16
N ILE A 17 1.60 -4.55 -7.07
CA ILE A 17 0.45 -5.32 -6.64
C ILE A 17 -0.62 -4.36 -6.18
N VAL A 18 -1.88 -4.62 -6.58
CA VAL A 18 -3.04 -3.83 -6.17
C VAL A 18 -4.04 -4.76 -5.49
N ALA A 19 -4.60 -4.32 -4.38
CA ALA A 19 -5.59 -5.10 -3.65
C ALA A 19 -6.66 -4.19 -3.04
N ASP A 20 -7.84 -4.76 -2.78
CA ASP A 20 -8.96 -4.02 -2.20
C ASP A 20 -8.88 -3.92 -0.68
N SER A 21 -8.03 -4.70 -0.05
CA SER A 21 -7.91 -4.69 1.40
C SER A 21 -6.48 -5.01 1.82
N VAL A 22 -6.14 -4.62 3.04
CA VAL A 22 -4.83 -4.92 3.62
C VAL A 22 -4.62 -6.43 3.72
N LYS A 23 -5.67 -7.16 4.10
CA LYS A 23 -5.61 -8.62 4.21
C LYS A 23 -5.27 -9.25 2.86
N GLU A 24 -5.93 -8.80 1.81
CA GLU A 24 -5.67 -9.32 0.47
C GLU A 24 -4.27 -8.97 0.00
N LEU A 25 -3.84 -7.74 0.24
CA LEU A 25 -2.48 -7.32 -0.13
C LEU A 25 -1.43 -8.15 0.60
N ALA A 26 -1.64 -8.39 1.89
CA ALA A 26 -0.73 -9.21 2.69
C ALA A 26 -0.60 -10.62 2.11
N SER A 27 -1.74 -11.20 1.71
CA SER A 27 -1.75 -12.53 1.12
C SER A 27 -0.99 -12.56 -0.21
N LYS A 28 -1.20 -11.54 -1.04
CA LYS A 28 -0.58 -11.48 -2.37
C LYS A 28 0.92 -11.24 -2.31
N CYS A 29 1.39 -10.45 -1.37
CA CYS A 29 2.82 -10.11 -1.30
C CYS A 29 3.59 -10.92 -0.26
N GLY A 30 2.92 -11.80 0.48
CA GLY A 30 3.59 -12.63 1.47
C GLY A 30 4.02 -11.90 2.73
N CYS A 31 3.39 -10.77 3.02
CA CYS A 31 3.68 -9.95 4.20
C CYS A 31 2.59 -10.12 5.25
N THR A 32 2.82 -9.55 6.43
CA THR A 32 1.78 -9.49 7.45
C THR A 32 0.95 -8.22 7.27
N GLU A 33 -0.30 -8.25 7.75
CA GLU A 33 -1.14 -7.06 7.72
C GLU A 33 -0.53 -5.93 8.54
N ASN A 34 0.12 -6.28 9.65
CA ASN A 34 0.77 -5.29 10.50
C ASN A 34 1.90 -4.56 9.76
N ALA A 35 2.70 -5.29 8.99
CA ALA A 35 3.78 -4.70 8.21
C ALA A 35 3.24 -3.69 7.20
N ILE A 36 2.12 -4.01 6.55
CA ILE A 36 1.49 -3.12 5.58
C ILE A 36 0.95 -1.87 6.27
N SER A 37 0.26 -2.03 7.39
CA SER A 37 -0.30 -0.91 8.15
C SER A 37 0.80 0.04 8.62
N VAL A 38 1.89 -0.50 9.14
CA VAL A 38 3.04 0.31 9.58
C VAL A 38 3.63 1.07 8.39
N GLY A 39 3.78 0.40 7.24
CA GLY A 39 4.30 1.04 6.04
C GLY A 39 3.43 2.19 5.55
N ILE A 40 2.12 1.99 5.52
CA ILE A 40 1.17 3.03 5.11
C ILE A 40 1.23 4.22 6.05
N ASN A 41 1.24 3.97 7.36
CA ASN A 41 1.33 5.05 8.36
C ASN A 41 2.65 5.81 8.23
N TYR A 42 3.73 5.11 7.97
CA TYR A 42 5.04 5.73 7.79
C TYR A 42 5.03 6.66 6.57
N LYS A 43 4.42 6.24 5.49
CA LYS A 43 4.30 7.06 4.28
C LYS A 43 3.43 8.30 4.53
N LYS A 44 2.37 8.17 5.32
CA LYS A 44 1.51 9.30 5.70
C LYS A 44 2.27 10.40 6.42
N LYS A 45 3.30 10.03 7.16
CA LYS A 45 4.13 10.98 7.92
C LYS A 45 5.25 11.59 7.08
N GLY A 46 5.26 11.32 5.78
CA GLY A 46 6.27 11.86 4.88
C GLY A 46 7.46 10.95 4.68
N GLY A 47 7.43 9.73 5.24
CA GLY A 47 8.49 8.77 5.03
C GLY A 47 8.35 8.02 3.71
N LYS A 48 9.33 7.22 3.37
CA LYS A 48 9.30 6.38 2.17
C LYS A 48 8.89 4.96 2.55
N SER A 49 7.93 4.42 1.82
CA SER A 49 7.45 3.07 2.05
C SER A 49 7.02 2.45 0.73
N ARG A 50 7.11 1.12 0.67
CA ARG A 50 6.63 0.39 -0.51
C ARG A 50 5.13 0.15 -0.48
N PHE A 51 4.47 0.47 0.63
CA PHE A 51 3.02 0.30 0.75
C PHE A 51 2.33 1.64 0.68
N GLU A 52 1.26 1.71 -0.10
CA GLU A 52 0.51 2.94 -0.29
C GLU A 52 -0.99 2.65 -0.26
N LYS A 53 -1.75 3.57 0.29
CA LYS A 53 -3.21 3.51 0.30
C LYS A 53 -3.75 4.64 -0.55
N VAL A 54 -4.62 4.29 -1.49
CA VAL A 54 -5.28 5.27 -2.36
C VAL A 54 -6.76 5.24 -2.07
N GLU A 55 -7.34 6.40 -1.82
CA GLU A 55 -8.79 6.53 -1.68
C GLU A 55 -9.34 7.17 -2.94
N ILE A 56 -10.32 6.52 -3.54
CA ILE A 56 -10.99 7.02 -4.72
C ILE A 56 -12.40 7.42 -4.30
N ASP A 57 -12.69 8.72 -4.46
CA ASP A 57 -14.03 9.22 -4.20
C ASP A 57 -14.94 8.85 -5.36
N ASP A 58 -15.99 8.13 -5.02
CA ASP A 58 -16.93 7.59 -5.99
C ASP A 58 -18.23 8.36 -5.85
N ASP A 59 -18.28 9.50 -6.44
CA ASP A 59 -19.50 10.31 -6.42
C ASP A 59 -20.56 9.80 -7.37
#